data_062808a4187fd07ac800a344588494fd
#
_entry.id   062808a4187fd07ac800a344588494fd
#
_cell.length_a   1.000
_cell.length_b   1.000
_cell.length_c   1.000
_cell.angle_alpha   90.00
_cell.angle_beta   90.00
_cell.angle_gamma   90.00
#
_symmetry.space_group_name_H-M   'P 1'
#
loop_
_entity.id
_entity.type
_entity.pdbx_description
1 polymer ?
#
loop_
_entity_poly.entity_id
_entity_poly.type
_entity_poly.pdbx_seq_one_letter_code
_entity_poly.pdbx_strand_id
1 'polypeptide(L)'
;MNSNLNWLKYIDPAYCLNAGDIIGKYVNINILGEPVSYPVVVMAVYFLLLLICMICGMIGFSKMKEESRKSGLFNFAFMKNEKRFLKGHDSLFRYELYKVRKGGRVSMILFLFLIVSCFLSYQSHLIFNDEDEYYYYTYMKQLEGEKTIEKTNFIQKENKRFQSLKKKQQKFMEEDKVEDLMILSEDLRPVHGFEKVVERNNYINKHNLHAYVYEGGYVKLMDFSKGNGILMILGLLLLTFSLCSVFTQDYETGQKMLLQATLLGRKKMAHKKILVSVFIIIISFGIIYLPQFITFYRLYGLVGITEPVGCMGIQSGMEIPIWLWLVFGYVIRLIIMLAYSGFFLFISNKIKSAFVTLTVMSIVIIIIFFVI
;
A
#
# COMPACT_ATOMS: atom_id res chain seq x y z
N MET A 1 9.36 7.03 -23.91
CA MET A 1 8.27 8.03 -23.92
C MET A 1 8.65 9.15 -22.96
N ASN A 2 9.15 10.27 -23.45
CA ASN A 2 9.42 11.46 -22.65
C ASN A 2 8.09 12.15 -22.36
N SER A 3 7.51 11.88 -21.19
CA SER A 3 6.34 12.64 -20.76
C SER A 3 6.80 14.03 -20.31
N ASN A 4 6.20 15.08 -20.89
CA ASN A 4 6.38 16.49 -20.50
C ASN A 4 5.95 16.81 -19.05
N LEU A 5 5.70 15.80 -18.24
CA LEU A 5 5.22 15.87 -16.86
C LEU A 5 6.33 15.56 -15.82
N ASN A 6 7.61 15.59 -16.23
CA ASN A 6 8.73 15.37 -15.31
C ASN A 6 8.78 16.34 -14.10
N TRP A 7 8.16 17.50 -14.21
CA TRP A 7 8.09 18.47 -13.11
C TRP A 7 7.18 18.03 -11.95
N LEU A 8 6.22 17.10 -12.18
CA LEU A 8 5.39 16.54 -11.10
C LEU A 8 6.20 15.70 -10.10
N LYS A 9 7.35 15.15 -10.50
CA LYS A 9 8.26 14.44 -9.60
C LYS A 9 8.79 15.36 -8.49
N TYR A 10 8.88 16.65 -8.74
CA TYR A 10 9.38 17.64 -7.76
C TYR A 10 8.35 18.01 -6.69
N ILE A 11 7.08 17.69 -6.93
CA ILE A 11 5.95 17.98 -6.03
C ILE A 11 5.50 16.73 -5.27
N ASP A 12 5.99 15.54 -5.67
CA ASP A 12 5.61 14.27 -5.04
C ASP A 12 6.27 14.12 -3.66
N PRO A 13 5.49 14.15 -2.56
CA PRO A 13 6.04 13.97 -1.21
C PRO A 13 6.77 12.64 -1.02
N ALA A 14 6.37 11.59 -1.73
CA ALA A 14 7.02 10.28 -1.66
C ALA A 14 8.44 10.30 -2.24
N TYR A 15 8.70 11.19 -3.20
CA TYR A 15 10.03 11.33 -3.79
C TYR A 15 11.05 11.91 -2.80
N CYS A 16 10.60 12.77 -1.88
CA CYS A 16 11.47 13.32 -0.81
C CYS A 16 11.89 12.28 0.23
N LEU A 17 11.13 11.21 0.40
CA LEU A 17 11.48 10.12 1.30
C LEU A 17 12.65 9.27 0.74
N ASN A 18 12.98 9.42 -0.53
CA ASN A 18 14.09 8.75 -1.18
C ASN A 18 15.34 9.64 -1.24
N ALA A 19 15.87 10.01 -0.07
CA ALA A 19 17.00 10.92 0.08
C ALA A 19 18.23 10.49 -0.75
N GLY A 20 18.43 9.18 -0.94
CA GLY A 20 19.51 8.64 -1.77
C GLY A 20 19.44 9.06 -3.24
N ASP A 21 18.24 9.12 -3.81
CA ASP A 21 18.04 9.55 -5.21
C ASP A 21 18.18 11.07 -5.39
N ILE A 22 17.98 11.84 -4.31
CA ILE A 22 18.06 13.31 -4.32
C ILE A 22 19.51 13.75 -4.11
N ILE A 23 20.21 13.14 -3.14
CA ILE A 23 21.57 13.54 -2.74
C ILE A 23 22.62 12.85 -3.61
N GLY A 24 22.34 11.63 -4.09
CA GLY A 24 23.30 10.82 -4.87
C GLY A 24 23.48 11.24 -6.33
N LYS A 25 22.60 12.09 -6.88
CA LYS A 25 22.68 12.56 -8.25
C LYS A 25 23.14 14.01 -8.31
N TYR A 26 24.32 14.23 -8.84
CA TYR A 26 24.82 15.58 -9.12
C TYR A 26 24.12 16.15 -10.36
N VAL A 27 22.90 16.67 -10.16
CA VAL A 27 22.11 17.29 -11.23
C VAL A 27 21.84 18.74 -10.85
N ASN A 28 22.18 19.66 -11.73
CA ASN A 28 21.85 21.07 -11.60
C ASN A 28 20.67 21.43 -12.49
N ILE A 29 19.74 22.21 -11.95
CA ILE A 29 18.59 22.76 -12.70
C ILE A 29 18.90 24.23 -12.97
N ASN A 30 18.78 24.62 -14.23
CA ASN A 30 18.98 26.01 -14.61
C ASN A 30 17.72 26.82 -14.27
N ILE A 31 17.80 27.71 -13.29
CA ILE A 31 16.73 28.62 -12.89
C ILE A 31 17.17 30.05 -13.22
N LEU A 32 16.49 30.69 -14.15
CA LEU A 32 16.77 32.07 -14.59
C LEU A 32 18.24 32.31 -15.06
N GLY A 33 18.89 31.28 -15.59
CA GLY A 33 20.26 31.38 -16.08
C GLY A 33 21.34 30.91 -15.09
N GLU A 34 20.98 30.68 -13.82
CA GLU A 34 21.91 30.21 -12.80
C GLU A 34 21.74 28.69 -12.52
N PRO A 35 22.81 27.92 -12.43
CA PRO A 35 22.76 26.49 -12.13
C PRO A 35 22.55 26.28 -10.63
N VAL A 36 21.35 25.91 -10.22
CA VAL A 36 21.01 25.59 -8.84
C VAL A 36 21.00 24.08 -8.63
N SER A 37 21.63 23.62 -7.55
CA SER A 37 21.70 22.18 -7.25
C SER A 37 20.29 21.62 -6.96
N TYR A 38 20.04 20.43 -7.50
CA TYR A 38 18.76 19.73 -7.40
C TYR A 38 18.20 19.60 -5.95
N PRO A 39 19.01 19.24 -4.92
CA PRO A 39 18.55 19.19 -3.53
C PRO A 39 17.99 20.54 -3.03
N VAL A 40 18.64 21.64 -3.40
CA VAL A 40 18.20 22.99 -2.99
C VAL A 40 16.83 23.34 -3.60
N VAL A 41 16.61 23.01 -4.87
CA VAL A 41 15.31 23.22 -5.53
C VAL A 41 14.22 22.42 -4.84
N VAL A 42 14.46 21.15 -4.53
CA VAL A 42 13.51 20.28 -3.83
C VAL A 42 13.19 20.87 -2.45
N MET A 43 14.21 21.24 -1.65
CA MET A 43 14.00 21.85 -0.34
C MET A 43 13.20 23.16 -0.42
N ALA A 44 13.46 24.02 -1.42
CA ALA A 44 12.73 25.28 -1.62
C ALA A 44 11.25 25.02 -1.95
N VAL A 45 10.95 24.08 -2.83
CA VAL A 45 9.56 23.69 -3.18
C VAL A 45 8.80 23.19 -1.94
N TYR A 46 9.41 22.35 -1.13
CA TYR A 46 8.76 21.82 0.09
C TYR A 46 8.57 22.90 1.15
N PHE A 47 9.54 23.76 1.32
CA PHE A 47 9.40 24.91 2.23
C PHE A 47 8.24 25.82 1.81
N LEU A 48 8.10 26.07 0.51
CA LEU A 48 7.01 26.85 -0.05
C LEU A 48 5.65 26.16 0.12
N LEU A 49 5.57 24.84 -0.11
CA LEU A 49 4.37 24.05 0.15
C LEU A 49 3.97 24.08 1.63
N LEU A 50 4.94 23.97 2.53
CA LEU A 50 4.72 24.03 3.98
C LEU A 50 4.18 25.41 4.40
N LEU A 51 4.72 26.50 3.83
CA LEU A 51 4.22 27.86 4.03
C LEU A 51 2.78 28.01 3.53
N ILE A 52 2.47 27.49 2.33
CA ILE A 52 1.10 27.52 1.78
C ILE A 52 0.15 26.76 2.71
N CYS A 53 0.52 25.57 3.17
CA CYS A 53 -0.28 24.77 4.11
C CYS A 53 -0.50 25.51 5.44
N MET A 54 0.53 26.18 5.97
CA MET A 54 0.39 27.00 7.19
C MET A 54 -0.55 28.18 6.98
N ILE A 55 -0.43 28.91 5.85
CA ILE A 55 -1.30 30.04 5.53
C ILE A 55 -2.75 29.57 5.34
N CYS A 56 -2.97 28.48 4.59
CA CYS A 56 -4.29 27.89 4.43
C CYS A 56 -4.87 27.42 5.76
N GLY A 57 -4.05 26.84 6.65
CA GLY A 57 -4.44 26.45 8.00
C GLY A 57 -4.83 27.66 8.85
N MET A 58 -4.07 28.75 8.83
CA MET A 58 -4.38 29.99 9.56
C MET A 58 -5.66 30.64 9.04
N ILE A 59 -5.85 30.72 7.72
CA ILE A 59 -7.07 31.27 7.10
C ILE A 59 -8.27 30.38 7.46
N GLY A 60 -8.12 29.05 7.40
CA GLY A 60 -9.16 28.10 7.81
C GLY A 60 -9.53 28.26 9.29
N PHE A 61 -8.52 28.41 10.16
CA PHE A 61 -8.74 28.59 11.59
C PHE A 61 -9.38 29.93 11.94
N SER A 62 -8.98 31.03 11.26
CA SER A 62 -9.59 32.37 11.46
C SER A 62 -11.06 32.37 11.05
N LYS A 63 -11.41 31.73 9.92
CA LYS A 63 -12.80 31.58 9.47
C LYS A 63 -13.63 30.68 10.40
N MET A 64 -13.06 29.64 10.97
CA MET A 64 -13.77 28.77 11.95
C MET A 64 -14.17 29.54 13.21
N LYS A 65 -13.44 30.57 13.63
CA LYS A 65 -13.75 31.38 14.81
C LYS A 65 -14.94 32.31 14.59
N GLU A 66 -15.19 32.75 13.35
CA GLU A 66 -16.38 33.53 12.99
C GLU A 66 -17.62 32.67 12.70
N GLU A 67 -17.44 31.46 12.16
CA GLU A 67 -18.54 30.58 11.74
C GLU A 67 -19.08 29.67 12.83
N SER A 68 -18.58 29.73 14.06
CA SER A 68 -19.18 29.04 15.21
C SER A 68 -20.66 29.48 15.44
N ARG A 69 -21.13 30.50 14.71
CA ARG A 69 -22.53 30.97 14.69
C ARG A 69 -23.31 30.65 13.41
N LYS A 70 -22.68 30.29 12.30
CA LYS A 70 -23.42 29.96 11.07
C LYS A 70 -22.87 28.67 10.45
N SER A 71 -23.57 27.58 10.70
CA SER A 71 -23.37 26.33 10.03
C SER A 71 -23.51 26.48 8.51
N GLY A 72 -22.51 26.07 7.74
CA GLY A 72 -22.76 25.65 6.40
C GLY A 72 -22.02 26.31 5.24
N LEU A 73 -20.75 25.97 5.01
CA LEU A 73 -20.10 26.26 3.72
C LEU A 73 -19.65 25.01 2.92
N PHE A 74 -19.96 23.81 3.41
CA PHE A 74 -19.86 22.59 2.60
C PHE A 74 -21.14 21.75 2.72
N ASN A 75 -22.28 22.36 2.38
CA ASN A 75 -23.48 21.61 2.02
C ASN A 75 -23.32 21.12 0.58
N PHE A 76 -22.56 20.06 0.38
CA PHE A 76 -22.69 19.27 -0.83
C PHE A 76 -24.14 18.76 -0.91
N ALA A 77 -24.75 18.93 -2.09
CA ALA A 77 -26.13 18.61 -2.42
C ALA A 77 -26.59 17.15 -2.10
N PHE A 78 -25.74 16.36 -1.50
CA PHE A 78 -26.04 14.99 -1.02
C PHE A 78 -26.86 14.96 0.28
N MET A 79 -27.09 16.10 0.95
CA MET A 79 -27.74 16.17 2.26
C MET A 79 -29.22 16.54 2.23
N LYS A 80 -29.88 16.52 1.07
CA LYS A 80 -31.31 16.93 0.96
C LYS A 80 -32.32 15.93 1.54
N ASN A 81 -31.88 14.81 2.13
CA ASN A 81 -32.74 13.80 2.73
C ASN A 81 -32.69 13.73 4.28
N GLU A 82 -32.25 14.81 4.95
CA GLU A 82 -32.08 14.80 6.43
C GLU A 82 -33.39 14.60 7.21
N LYS A 83 -34.52 15.02 6.69
CA LYS A 83 -35.80 14.96 7.43
C LYS A 83 -36.35 13.52 7.63
N ARG A 84 -35.89 12.54 6.90
CA ARG A 84 -36.32 11.13 7.05
C ARG A 84 -35.55 10.36 8.15
N PHE A 85 -34.37 10.79 8.52
CA PHE A 85 -33.53 10.11 9.52
C PHE A 85 -33.80 10.50 10.97
N LEU A 86 -34.55 11.56 11.21
CA LEU A 86 -34.94 12.00 12.55
C LEU A 86 -36.14 11.24 13.14
N LYS A 87 -36.81 10.38 12.38
CA LYS A 87 -37.77 9.42 12.91
C LYS A 87 -37.01 8.27 13.55
N GLY A 88 -36.89 8.33 14.86
CA GLY A 88 -36.47 7.28 15.79
C GLY A 88 -35.47 6.25 15.25
N HIS A 89 -34.17 6.39 15.54
CA HIS A 89 -33.25 5.30 15.29
C HIS A 89 -33.58 4.16 16.24
N ASP A 90 -34.24 3.13 15.77
CA ASP A 90 -34.62 1.94 16.54
C ASP A 90 -33.43 1.19 17.15
N SER A 91 -32.19 1.55 16.78
CA SER A 91 -30.97 0.89 17.22
C SER A 91 -29.89 1.90 17.59
N LEU A 92 -29.35 1.77 18.81
CA LEU A 92 -28.21 2.55 19.31
C LEU A 92 -26.98 2.49 18.40
N PHE A 93 -26.79 1.37 17.70
CA PHE A 93 -25.70 1.21 16.72
C PHE A 93 -25.84 2.18 15.54
N ARG A 94 -27.06 2.28 14.96
CA ARG A 94 -27.33 3.21 13.84
C ARG A 94 -27.14 4.67 14.28
N TYR A 95 -27.53 4.99 15.49
CA TYR A 95 -27.36 6.33 16.06
C TYR A 95 -25.86 6.68 16.19
N GLU A 96 -25.05 5.80 16.77
CA GLU A 96 -23.60 6.04 16.91
C GLU A 96 -22.90 6.10 15.56
N LEU A 97 -23.28 5.23 14.60
CA LEU A 97 -22.74 5.26 13.24
C LEU A 97 -23.08 6.58 12.53
N TYR A 98 -24.33 7.05 12.65
CA TYR A 98 -24.76 8.32 12.11
C TYR A 98 -24.00 9.49 12.70
N LYS A 99 -23.79 9.49 14.02
CA LYS A 99 -23.07 10.50 14.76
C LYS A 99 -21.61 10.61 14.30
N VAL A 100 -20.90 9.48 14.21
CA VAL A 100 -19.51 9.44 13.75
C VAL A 100 -19.41 9.86 12.27
N ARG A 101 -20.36 9.44 11.44
CA ARG A 101 -20.43 9.81 10.04
C ARG A 101 -20.63 11.31 9.84
N LYS A 102 -21.57 11.93 10.58
CA LYS A 102 -21.92 13.34 10.44
C LYS A 102 -20.96 14.25 11.21
N GLY A 103 -20.71 13.99 12.47
CA GLY A 103 -19.86 14.81 13.36
C GLY A 103 -18.38 14.64 13.05
N GLY A 104 -17.93 13.41 12.86
CA GLY A 104 -16.52 13.07 12.56
C GLY A 104 -16.12 13.19 11.09
N ARG A 105 -17.05 13.52 10.20
CA ARG A 105 -16.81 13.57 8.73
C ARG A 105 -16.12 12.30 8.17
N VAL A 106 -16.30 11.17 8.84
CA VAL A 106 -15.62 9.91 8.53
C VAL A 106 -15.87 9.47 7.09
N SER A 107 -17.08 9.68 6.54
CA SER A 107 -17.35 9.33 5.13
C SER A 107 -16.45 10.07 4.14
N MET A 108 -16.14 11.34 4.42
CA MET A 108 -15.26 12.14 3.57
C MET A 108 -13.80 11.66 3.68
N ILE A 109 -13.37 11.31 4.88
CA ILE A 109 -12.03 10.78 5.15
C ILE A 109 -11.87 9.43 4.43
N LEU A 110 -12.83 8.50 4.59
CA LEU A 110 -12.80 7.21 3.91
C LEU A 110 -12.75 7.36 2.38
N PHE A 111 -13.53 8.29 1.81
CA PHE A 111 -13.53 8.55 0.37
C PHE A 111 -12.20 9.12 -0.12
N LEU A 112 -11.60 10.06 0.62
CA LEU A 112 -10.29 10.62 0.30
C LEU A 112 -9.22 9.52 0.28
N PHE A 113 -9.18 8.68 1.31
CA PHE A 113 -8.20 7.60 1.40
C PHE A 113 -8.44 6.51 0.34
N LEU A 114 -9.68 6.27 -0.07
CA LEU A 114 -9.97 5.38 -1.20
C LEU A 114 -9.33 5.92 -2.50
N ILE A 115 -9.47 7.21 -2.77
CA ILE A 115 -8.84 7.84 -3.95
C ILE A 115 -7.31 7.69 -3.87
N VAL A 116 -6.71 8.00 -2.73
CA VAL A 116 -5.25 7.88 -2.53
C VAL A 116 -4.80 6.42 -2.70
N SER A 117 -5.52 5.46 -2.11
CA SER A 117 -5.19 4.04 -2.23
C SER A 117 -5.31 3.54 -3.67
N CYS A 118 -6.38 3.93 -4.37
CA CYS A 118 -6.54 3.62 -5.80
C CYS A 118 -5.42 4.23 -6.64
N PHE A 119 -5.04 5.47 -6.38
CA PHE A 119 -3.97 6.15 -7.10
C PHE A 119 -2.61 5.46 -6.90
N LEU A 120 -2.24 5.16 -5.65
CA LEU A 120 -1.01 4.44 -5.33
C LEU A 120 -0.99 3.05 -5.95
N SER A 121 -2.11 2.34 -5.89
CA SER A 121 -2.22 1.00 -6.49
C SER A 121 -2.18 1.06 -8.02
N TYR A 122 -2.78 2.07 -8.65
CA TYR A 122 -2.76 2.24 -10.11
C TYR A 122 -1.37 2.54 -10.66
N GLN A 123 -0.53 3.26 -9.91
CA GLN A 123 0.87 3.52 -10.29
C GLN A 123 1.76 2.27 -10.24
N SER A 124 1.30 1.19 -9.61
CA SER A 124 2.04 -0.07 -9.57
C SER A 124 2.08 -0.69 -10.96
N HIS A 125 3.27 -0.81 -11.51
CA HIS A 125 3.56 -1.47 -12.78
C HIS A 125 4.40 -2.72 -12.53
N LEU A 126 4.55 -3.55 -13.58
CA LEU A 126 5.58 -4.58 -13.59
C LEU A 126 6.95 -3.88 -13.58
N ILE A 127 7.58 -3.84 -12.43
CA ILE A 127 8.92 -3.29 -12.26
C ILE A 127 9.84 -4.47 -12.01
N PHE A 128 10.84 -4.61 -12.87
CA PHE A 128 11.92 -5.57 -12.73
C PHE A 128 13.16 -4.81 -12.27
N ASN A 129 13.89 -5.35 -11.30
CA ASN A 129 15.08 -4.70 -10.76
C ASN A 129 16.24 -4.76 -11.77
N ASP A 130 16.27 -5.84 -12.54
CA ASP A 130 17.28 -6.09 -13.58
C ASP A 130 16.66 -6.83 -14.79
N GLU A 131 17.44 -6.94 -15.87
CA GLU A 131 17.03 -7.67 -17.06
C GLU A 131 16.84 -9.18 -16.78
N ASP A 132 17.59 -9.75 -15.86
CA ASP A 132 17.50 -11.16 -15.47
C ASP A 132 16.14 -11.48 -14.84
N GLU A 133 15.60 -10.58 -14.00
CA GLU A 133 14.26 -10.72 -13.41
C GLU A 133 13.17 -10.65 -14.51
N TYR A 134 13.33 -9.78 -15.50
CA TYR A 134 12.43 -9.68 -16.64
C TYR A 134 12.41 -10.97 -17.48
N TYR A 135 13.58 -11.53 -17.81
CA TYR A 135 13.65 -12.77 -18.57
C TYR A 135 13.13 -13.96 -17.76
N TYR A 136 13.47 -14.04 -16.47
CA TYR A 136 12.92 -15.03 -15.56
C TYR A 136 11.39 -14.99 -15.54
N TYR A 137 10.80 -13.80 -15.37
CA TYR A 137 9.35 -13.60 -15.43
C TYR A 137 8.76 -14.10 -16.75
N THR A 138 9.37 -13.74 -17.86
CA THR A 138 8.88 -14.11 -19.20
C THR A 138 8.84 -15.62 -19.39
N TYR A 139 9.90 -16.31 -19.01
CA TYR A 139 9.95 -17.79 -19.08
C TYR A 139 8.96 -18.42 -18.09
N MET A 140 8.89 -17.93 -16.86
CA MET A 140 7.97 -18.47 -15.87
C MET A 140 6.50 -18.28 -16.29
N LYS A 141 6.16 -17.18 -16.97
CA LYS A 141 4.82 -16.95 -17.53
C LYS A 141 4.45 -17.97 -18.61
N GLN A 142 5.39 -18.40 -19.44
CA GLN A 142 5.17 -19.47 -20.43
C GLN A 142 4.99 -20.84 -19.76
N LEU A 143 5.64 -21.05 -18.65
CA LEU A 143 5.64 -22.33 -17.93
C LEU A 143 4.51 -22.42 -16.88
N GLU A 144 3.85 -21.32 -16.52
CA GLU A 144 2.83 -21.30 -15.44
C GLU A 144 1.77 -22.40 -15.57
N GLY A 145 1.35 -22.94 -14.42
CA GLY A 145 0.35 -24.00 -14.29
C GLY A 145 0.97 -25.39 -14.11
N GLU A 146 0.19 -26.43 -14.39
CA GLU A 146 0.61 -27.81 -14.20
C GLU A 146 1.89 -28.16 -14.99
N LYS A 147 2.72 -28.98 -14.37
CA LYS A 147 3.95 -29.49 -14.96
C LYS A 147 3.62 -30.56 -16.00
N THR A 148 3.81 -30.24 -17.28
CA THR A 148 3.64 -31.17 -18.39
C THR A 148 4.97 -31.65 -18.94
N ILE A 149 4.95 -32.75 -19.67
CA ILE A 149 6.12 -33.30 -20.35
C ILE A 149 6.64 -32.28 -21.38
N GLU A 150 5.73 -31.56 -22.05
CA GLU A 150 6.08 -30.52 -23.04
C GLU A 150 6.88 -29.36 -22.41
N LYS A 151 6.47 -28.90 -21.24
CA LYS A 151 7.16 -27.83 -20.50
C LYS A 151 8.54 -28.28 -20.04
N THR A 152 8.66 -29.53 -19.58
CA THR A 152 9.95 -30.09 -19.16
C THR A 152 10.89 -30.23 -20.37
N ASN A 153 10.37 -30.70 -21.52
CA ASN A 153 11.14 -30.79 -22.76
C ASN A 153 11.57 -29.39 -23.27
N PHE A 154 10.70 -28.40 -23.13
CA PHE A 154 11.05 -27.02 -23.47
C PHE A 154 12.24 -26.51 -22.64
N ILE A 155 12.20 -26.71 -21.32
CA ILE A 155 13.31 -26.32 -20.43
C ILE A 155 14.60 -27.03 -20.82
N GLN A 156 14.55 -28.34 -21.15
CA GLN A 156 15.72 -29.10 -21.55
C GLN A 156 16.28 -28.62 -22.89
N LYS A 157 15.41 -28.29 -23.85
CA LYS A 157 15.80 -27.80 -25.17
C LYS A 157 16.48 -26.44 -25.05
N GLU A 158 15.89 -25.50 -24.30
CA GLU A 158 16.47 -24.18 -24.08
C GLU A 158 17.78 -24.27 -23.29
N ASN A 159 17.88 -25.13 -22.32
CA ASN A 159 19.14 -25.33 -21.58
C ASN A 159 20.27 -25.82 -22.51
N LYS A 160 19.98 -26.77 -23.40
CA LYS A 160 20.94 -27.21 -24.40
C LYS A 160 21.33 -26.09 -25.37
N ARG A 161 20.36 -25.25 -25.76
CA ARG A 161 20.62 -24.07 -26.61
C ARG A 161 21.61 -23.12 -25.94
N PHE A 162 21.34 -22.71 -24.70
CA PHE A 162 22.22 -21.82 -23.96
C PHE A 162 23.60 -22.43 -23.68
N GLN A 163 23.68 -23.72 -23.37
CA GLN A 163 24.98 -24.39 -23.25
C GLN A 163 25.78 -24.36 -24.55
N SER A 164 25.12 -24.52 -25.72
CA SER A 164 25.79 -24.42 -27.01
C SER A 164 26.27 -23.00 -27.32
N LEU A 165 25.46 -21.98 -26.93
CA LEU A 165 25.84 -20.57 -27.07
C LEU A 165 27.02 -20.19 -26.17
N LYS A 166 27.05 -20.64 -24.92
CA LYS A 166 28.19 -20.46 -24.01
C LYS A 166 29.48 -21.08 -24.56
N LYS A 167 29.40 -22.27 -25.17
CA LYS A 167 30.55 -22.90 -25.82
C LYS A 167 31.03 -22.11 -27.03
N LYS A 168 30.12 -21.53 -27.83
CA LYS A 168 30.47 -20.65 -28.95
C LYS A 168 31.15 -19.38 -28.46
N GLN A 169 30.64 -18.78 -27.38
CA GLN A 169 31.22 -17.60 -26.75
C GLN A 169 32.68 -17.84 -26.34
N GLN A 170 32.96 -18.97 -25.71
CA GLN A 170 34.34 -19.33 -25.35
C GLN A 170 35.25 -19.44 -26.58
N LYS A 171 34.77 -20.09 -27.66
CA LYS A 171 35.56 -20.19 -28.89
C LYS A 171 35.82 -18.82 -29.54
N PHE A 172 34.81 -17.94 -29.58
CA PHE A 172 34.98 -16.61 -30.20
C PHE A 172 35.87 -15.70 -29.32
N MET A 173 35.91 -15.91 -28.01
CA MET A 173 36.86 -15.25 -27.12
C MET A 173 38.31 -15.72 -27.40
N GLU A 174 38.52 -17.04 -27.67
CA GLU A 174 39.82 -17.59 -28.01
C GLU A 174 40.29 -17.17 -29.41
N GLU A 175 39.35 -16.89 -30.34
CA GLU A 175 39.63 -16.48 -31.71
C GLU A 175 39.66 -14.94 -31.90
N ASP A 176 39.48 -14.16 -30.86
CA ASP A 176 39.49 -12.69 -30.84
C ASP A 176 38.45 -12.01 -31.77
N LYS A 177 37.31 -12.70 -32.01
CA LYS A 177 36.23 -12.26 -32.91
C LYS A 177 35.25 -11.34 -32.22
N VAL A 178 35.55 -10.05 -32.11
CA VAL A 178 34.78 -9.06 -31.37
C VAL A 178 33.36 -8.84 -31.93
N GLU A 179 33.19 -8.81 -33.26
CA GLU A 179 31.87 -8.60 -33.91
C GLU A 179 30.92 -9.77 -33.61
N ASP A 180 31.40 -11.01 -33.76
CA ASP A 180 30.62 -12.22 -33.48
C ASP A 180 30.26 -12.30 -31.97
N LEU A 181 31.12 -11.84 -31.07
CA LEU A 181 30.86 -11.75 -29.63
C LEU A 181 29.77 -10.73 -29.30
N MET A 182 29.73 -9.60 -30.02
CA MET A 182 28.66 -8.60 -29.80
C MET A 182 27.28 -9.16 -30.19
N ILE A 183 27.16 -9.82 -31.32
CA ILE A 183 25.92 -10.45 -31.77
C ILE A 183 25.51 -11.56 -30.80
N LEU A 184 26.45 -12.40 -30.38
CA LEU A 184 26.20 -13.50 -29.48
C LEU A 184 25.81 -13.00 -28.05
N SER A 185 26.28 -11.82 -27.63
CA SER A 185 25.95 -11.23 -26.34
C SER A 185 24.46 -10.91 -26.22
N GLU A 186 23.79 -10.51 -27.31
CA GLU A 186 22.33 -10.29 -27.30
C GLU A 186 21.56 -11.60 -27.13
N ASP A 187 21.99 -12.70 -27.78
CA ASP A 187 21.38 -14.03 -27.61
C ASP A 187 21.60 -14.60 -26.19
N LEU A 188 22.67 -14.16 -25.53
CA LEU A 188 23.02 -14.60 -24.19
C LEU A 188 22.37 -13.75 -23.07
N ARG A 189 21.76 -12.60 -23.35
CA ARG A 189 21.07 -11.76 -22.33
C ARG A 189 20.11 -12.55 -21.45
N PRO A 190 19.27 -13.48 -21.96
CA PRO A 190 18.32 -14.21 -21.12
C PRO A 190 18.94 -15.31 -20.27
N VAL A 191 20.23 -15.60 -20.39
CA VAL A 191 20.89 -16.78 -19.79
C VAL A 191 20.71 -16.82 -18.27
N HIS A 192 21.00 -15.72 -17.58
CA HIS A 192 20.92 -15.70 -16.11
C HIS A 192 19.48 -15.79 -15.62
N GLY A 193 18.53 -15.15 -16.32
CA GLY A 193 17.11 -15.33 -16.04
C GLY A 193 16.65 -16.77 -16.24
N PHE A 194 17.13 -17.42 -17.29
CA PHE A 194 16.81 -18.82 -17.57
C PHE A 194 17.49 -19.80 -16.59
N GLU A 195 18.69 -19.52 -16.10
CA GLU A 195 19.34 -20.30 -15.03
C GLU A 195 18.47 -20.39 -13.79
N LYS A 196 17.82 -19.28 -13.36
CA LYS A 196 16.83 -19.27 -12.28
C LYS A 196 15.64 -20.21 -12.57
N VAL A 197 15.20 -20.29 -13.85
CA VAL A 197 14.14 -21.25 -14.26
C VAL A 197 14.61 -22.69 -14.10
N VAL A 198 15.86 -23.01 -14.49
CA VAL A 198 16.42 -24.35 -14.34
C VAL A 198 16.56 -24.73 -12.86
N GLU A 199 17.02 -23.80 -12.02
CA GLU A 199 17.07 -24.01 -10.57
C GLU A 199 15.67 -24.29 -9.99
N ARG A 200 14.66 -23.50 -10.44
CA ARG A 200 13.27 -23.73 -10.05
C ARG A 200 12.76 -25.10 -10.49
N ASN A 201 13.04 -25.51 -11.72
CA ASN A 201 12.66 -26.83 -12.21
C ASN A 201 13.32 -27.96 -11.39
N ASN A 202 14.61 -27.82 -11.07
CA ASN A 202 15.32 -28.79 -10.23
C ASN A 202 14.72 -28.85 -8.82
N TYR A 203 14.35 -27.71 -8.25
CA TYR A 203 13.68 -27.65 -6.96
C TYR A 203 12.31 -28.35 -7.00
N ILE A 204 11.49 -28.09 -8.01
CA ILE A 204 10.19 -28.71 -8.23
C ILE A 204 10.33 -30.23 -8.38
N ASN A 205 11.34 -30.68 -9.13
CA ASN A 205 11.62 -32.11 -9.29
C ASN A 205 12.06 -32.79 -7.98
N LYS A 206 12.93 -32.12 -7.23
CA LYS A 206 13.46 -32.65 -5.95
C LYS A 206 12.37 -32.82 -4.89
N HIS A 207 11.37 -31.91 -4.90
CA HIS A 207 10.28 -31.92 -3.91
C HIS A 207 8.97 -32.54 -4.45
N ASN A 208 9.01 -33.19 -5.63
CA ASN A 208 7.84 -33.81 -6.28
C ASN A 208 6.64 -32.88 -6.42
N LEU A 209 6.89 -31.60 -6.72
CA LEU A 209 5.85 -30.61 -6.93
C LEU A 209 5.29 -30.72 -8.34
N HIS A 210 4.01 -30.32 -8.51
CA HIS A 210 3.26 -30.61 -9.73
C HIS A 210 2.99 -29.37 -10.59
N ALA A 211 3.41 -28.16 -10.16
CA ALA A 211 3.11 -26.94 -10.88
C ALA A 211 4.27 -25.94 -10.86
N TYR A 212 4.32 -25.11 -11.91
CA TYR A 212 5.17 -23.92 -11.98
C TYR A 212 4.34 -22.70 -11.63
N VAL A 213 4.78 -21.94 -10.64
CA VAL A 213 4.13 -20.69 -10.20
C VAL A 213 5.18 -19.59 -10.13
N TYR A 214 4.88 -18.44 -10.75
CA TYR A 214 5.73 -17.26 -10.62
C TYR A 214 5.53 -16.62 -9.25
N GLU A 215 6.56 -16.65 -8.43
CA GLU A 215 6.51 -16.17 -7.04
C GLU A 215 6.49 -14.65 -6.91
N GLY A 216 7.12 -13.91 -7.85
CA GLY A 216 7.38 -12.49 -7.69
C GLY A 216 6.14 -11.65 -7.39
N GLY A 217 5.00 -11.98 -7.99
CA GLY A 217 3.74 -11.33 -7.71
C GLY A 217 3.25 -11.59 -6.28
N TYR A 218 3.22 -12.84 -5.86
CA TYR A 218 2.74 -13.25 -4.54
C TYR A 218 3.65 -12.74 -3.42
N VAL A 219 4.96 -12.79 -3.64
CA VAL A 219 5.94 -12.24 -2.68
C VAL A 219 5.75 -10.74 -2.54
N LYS A 220 5.65 -9.98 -3.64
CA LYS A 220 5.38 -8.53 -3.59
C LYS A 220 4.09 -8.17 -2.85
N LEU A 221 3.06 -9.03 -2.93
CA LEU A 221 1.80 -8.82 -2.21
C LEU A 221 1.95 -9.04 -0.69
N MET A 222 2.80 -10.01 -0.28
CA MET A 222 2.96 -10.41 1.12
C MET A 222 4.14 -9.75 1.82
N ASP A 223 5.15 -9.32 1.09
CA ASP A 223 6.31 -8.66 1.67
C ASP A 223 5.90 -7.40 2.46
N PHE A 224 6.54 -7.21 3.62
CA PHE A 224 6.44 -5.99 4.44
C PHE A 224 7.49 -4.94 4.04
N SER A 225 8.06 -5.05 2.85
CA SER A 225 9.00 -4.08 2.30
C SER A 225 8.37 -2.70 2.08
N LYS A 226 9.20 -1.73 1.66
CA LYS A 226 8.85 -0.30 1.54
C LYS A 226 7.46 -0.02 0.94
N GLY A 227 7.03 -0.73 -0.11
CA GLY A 227 5.74 -0.50 -0.76
C GLY A 227 4.54 -0.86 0.12
N ASN A 228 4.57 -2.03 0.72
CA ASN A 228 3.49 -2.50 1.61
C ASN A 228 3.55 -1.82 2.98
N GLY A 229 4.73 -1.43 3.44
CA GLY A 229 4.91 -0.60 4.63
C GLY A 229 4.17 0.74 4.50
N ILE A 230 4.27 1.40 3.35
CA ILE A 230 3.55 2.65 3.07
C ILE A 230 2.03 2.44 3.13
N LEU A 231 1.51 1.36 2.54
CA LEU A 231 0.08 1.04 2.60
C LEU A 231 -0.39 0.75 4.04
N MET A 232 0.42 0.08 4.84
CA MET A 232 0.12 -0.17 6.24
C MET A 232 0.06 1.15 7.03
N ILE A 233 1.03 2.04 6.84
CA ILE A 233 1.05 3.37 7.48
C ILE A 233 -0.16 4.19 7.04
N LEU A 234 -0.51 4.17 5.76
CA LEU A 234 -1.70 4.81 5.23
C LEU A 234 -2.97 4.28 5.92
N GLY A 235 -3.05 2.96 6.14
CA GLY A 235 -4.12 2.32 6.89
C GLY A 235 -4.20 2.79 8.35
N LEU A 236 -3.08 2.90 9.04
CA LEU A 236 -3.01 3.41 10.40
C LEU A 236 -3.41 4.89 10.48
N LEU A 237 -2.98 5.70 9.52
CA LEU A 237 -3.41 7.11 9.40
C LEU A 237 -4.91 7.22 9.17
N LEU A 238 -5.47 6.41 8.25
CA LEU A 238 -6.91 6.37 8.02
C LEU A 238 -7.69 6.06 9.30
N LEU A 239 -7.23 5.06 10.06
CA LEU A 239 -7.84 4.71 11.35
C LEU A 239 -7.73 5.85 12.36
N THR A 240 -6.58 6.50 12.45
CA THR A 240 -6.36 7.64 13.35
C THR A 240 -7.38 8.75 13.10
N PHE A 241 -7.54 9.17 11.84
CA PHE A 241 -8.50 10.20 11.47
C PHE A 241 -9.96 9.77 11.63
N SER A 242 -10.26 8.50 11.32
CA SER A 242 -11.63 7.99 11.37
C SER A 242 -12.13 7.72 12.78
N LEU A 243 -11.24 7.29 13.69
CA LEU A 243 -11.62 6.91 15.05
C LEU A 243 -11.53 8.06 16.06
N CYS A 244 -10.85 9.16 15.74
CA CYS A 244 -10.62 10.25 16.68
C CYS A 244 -11.92 10.84 17.27
N SER A 245 -12.99 10.89 16.49
CA SER A 245 -14.27 11.46 16.91
C SER A 245 -15.17 10.49 17.69
N VAL A 246 -14.88 9.18 17.68
CA VAL A 246 -15.79 8.17 18.27
C VAL A 246 -16.05 8.38 19.76
N PHE A 247 -15.00 8.66 20.54
CA PHE A 247 -15.13 8.91 21.98
C PHE A 247 -15.06 10.40 22.34
N THR A 248 -14.24 11.16 21.64
CA THR A 248 -13.98 12.57 21.97
C THR A 248 -15.18 13.46 21.70
N GLN A 249 -15.98 13.17 20.67
CA GLN A 249 -17.16 13.96 20.33
C GLN A 249 -18.16 14.11 21.48
N ASP A 250 -18.36 13.07 22.31
CA ASP A 250 -19.26 13.15 23.46
C ASP A 250 -18.75 14.08 24.54
N TYR A 251 -17.44 14.17 24.69
CA TYR A 251 -16.81 15.09 25.63
C TYR A 251 -16.91 16.53 25.14
N GLU A 252 -16.59 16.76 23.85
CA GLU A 252 -16.58 18.08 23.25
C GLU A 252 -17.99 18.69 23.14
N THR A 253 -19.01 17.86 22.92
CA THR A 253 -20.42 18.30 22.87
C THR A 253 -21.12 18.35 24.22
N GLY A 254 -20.45 17.94 25.31
CA GLY A 254 -21.02 17.87 26.64
C GLY A 254 -22.08 16.76 26.82
N GLN A 255 -22.37 15.99 25.77
CA GLN A 255 -23.38 14.92 25.80
C GLN A 255 -23.03 13.78 26.77
N LYS A 256 -21.75 13.63 27.15
CA LYS A 256 -21.31 12.54 28.01
C LYS A 256 -22.01 12.56 29.37
N MET A 257 -22.24 13.73 29.98
CA MET A 257 -22.93 13.84 31.25
C MET A 257 -24.39 13.34 31.17
N LEU A 258 -25.08 13.72 30.08
CA LEU A 258 -26.46 13.28 29.84
C LEU A 258 -26.53 11.77 29.60
N LEU A 259 -25.59 11.21 28.81
CA LEU A 259 -25.52 9.78 28.54
C LEU A 259 -25.21 8.96 29.81
N GLN A 260 -24.38 9.49 30.70
CA GLN A 260 -24.03 8.83 31.96
C GLN A 260 -25.18 8.81 32.98
N ALA A 261 -26.11 9.75 32.88
CA ALA A 261 -27.31 9.82 33.74
C ALA A 261 -28.38 8.78 33.32
N THR A 262 -28.29 8.22 32.10
CA THR A 262 -29.27 7.22 31.66
C THR A 262 -28.86 5.81 32.06
N LEU A 263 -29.85 4.97 32.42
CA LEU A 263 -29.65 3.55 32.81
C LEU A 263 -28.88 2.72 31.81
N LEU A 264 -29.01 3.03 30.50
CA LEU A 264 -28.35 2.33 29.40
C LEU A 264 -27.06 3.00 28.94
N GLY A 265 -26.75 4.20 29.40
CA GLY A 265 -25.73 5.07 28.81
C GLY A 265 -24.29 4.67 29.07
N ARG A 266 -23.97 3.96 30.15
CA ARG A 266 -22.56 3.63 30.48
C ARG A 266 -22.03 2.41 29.69
N LYS A 267 -22.60 1.24 29.94
CA LYS A 267 -22.06 -0.02 29.40
C LYS A 267 -22.55 -0.29 27.98
N LYS A 268 -23.85 -0.17 27.70
CA LYS A 268 -24.41 -0.47 26.38
C LYS A 268 -23.90 0.49 25.30
N MET A 269 -23.73 1.77 25.63
CA MET A 269 -23.22 2.77 24.71
C MET A 269 -21.74 2.51 24.36
N ALA A 270 -20.89 2.20 25.37
CA ALA A 270 -19.50 1.85 25.14
C ALA A 270 -19.35 0.64 24.20
N HIS A 271 -20.15 -0.41 24.42
CA HIS A 271 -20.18 -1.57 23.50
C HIS A 271 -20.57 -1.20 22.06
N LYS A 272 -21.58 -0.33 21.90
CA LYS A 272 -21.99 0.10 20.54
C LYS A 272 -20.92 0.95 19.85
N LYS A 273 -20.20 1.78 20.59
CA LYS A 273 -19.05 2.52 20.07
C LYS A 273 -17.92 1.60 19.60
N ILE A 274 -17.60 0.58 20.38
CA ILE A 274 -16.60 -0.43 19.98
C ILE A 274 -17.06 -1.16 18.71
N LEU A 275 -18.34 -1.56 18.61
CA LEU A 275 -18.88 -2.20 17.41
C LEU A 275 -18.80 -1.28 16.17
N VAL A 276 -19.13 0.02 16.34
CA VAL A 276 -18.97 1.00 15.25
C VAL A 276 -17.51 1.15 14.85
N SER A 277 -16.58 1.15 15.82
CA SER A 277 -15.14 1.20 15.54
C SER A 277 -14.66 -0.03 14.76
N VAL A 278 -15.08 -1.23 15.16
CA VAL A 278 -14.76 -2.48 14.42
C VAL A 278 -15.29 -2.42 12.98
N PHE A 279 -16.50 -1.91 12.79
CA PHE A 279 -17.09 -1.73 11.46
C PHE A 279 -16.27 -0.77 10.59
N ILE A 280 -15.82 0.37 11.17
CA ILE A 280 -14.95 1.33 10.50
C ILE A 280 -13.60 0.69 10.15
N ILE A 281 -13.03 -0.13 11.04
CA ILE A 281 -11.76 -0.82 10.80
C ILE A 281 -11.86 -1.77 9.61
N ILE A 282 -12.93 -2.56 9.52
CA ILE A 282 -13.17 -3.50 8.41
C ILE A 282 -13.29 -2.73 7.08
N ILE A 283 -14.04 -1.63 7.07
CA ILE A 283 -14.15 -0.78 5.87
C ILE A 283 -12.79 -0.17 5.50
N SER A 284 -12.05 0.35 6.47
CA SER A 284 -10.72 0.93 6.27
C SER A 284 -9.74 -0.09 5.71
N PHE A 285 -9.78 -1.33 6.22
CA PHE A 285 -8.99 -2.43 5.72
C PHE A 285 -9.30 -2.71 4.24
N GLY A 286 -10.58 -2.79 3.88
CA GLY A 286 -11.02 -2.95 2.49
C GLY A 286 -10.54 -1.80 1.59
N ILE A 287 -10.67 -0.55 2.05
CA ILE A 287 -10.25 0.64 1.29
C ILE A 287 -8.75 0.62 0.97
N ILE A 288 -7.91 0.14 1.88
CA ILE A 288 -6.46 0.13 1.70
C ILE A 288 -6.00 -1.07 0.86
N TYR A 289 -6.47 -2.28 1.17
CA TYR A 289 -5.91 -3.50 0.59
C TYR A 289 -6.65 -4.02 -0.64
N LEU A 290 -7.93 -3.68 -0.84
CA LEU A 290 -8.69 -4.17 -1.99
C LEU A 290 -8.17 -3.59 -3.32
N PRO A 291 -7.84 -2.28 -3.45
CA PRO A 291 -7.23 -1.75 -4.67
C PRO A 291 -5.87 -2.42 -4.99
N GLN A 292 -5.04 -2.67 -3.97
CA GLN A 292 -3.78 -3.39 -4.13
C GLN A 292 -4.00 -4.81 -4.67
N PHE A 293 -4.95 -5.55 -4.11
CA PHE A 293 -5.27 -6.89 -4.55
C PHE A 293 -5.81 -6.93 -6.00
N ILE A 294 -6.66 -5.96 -6.37
CA ILE A 294 -7.18 -5.83 -7.74
C ILE A 294 -6.04 -5.55 -8.72
N THR A 295 -5.11 -4.66 -8.36
CA THR A 295 -3.94 -4.34 -9.19
C THR A 295 -3.02 -5.56 -9.34
N PHE A 296 -2.77 -6.28 -8.26
CA PHE A 296 -2.04 -7.54 -8.29
C PHE A 296 -2.70 -8.54 -9.25
N TYR A 297 -4.01 -8.76 -9.11
CA TYR A 297 -4.77 -9.65 -9.98
C TYR A 297 -4.65 -9.27 -11.46
N ARG A 298 -4.70 -7.97 -11.76
CA ARG A 298 -4.58 -7.44 -13.12
C ARG A 298 -3.18 -7.68 -13.70
N LEU A 299 -2.12 -7.53 -12.90
CA LEU A 299 -0.73 -7.59 -13.37
C LEU A 299 -0.20 -9.03 -13.46
N TYR A 300 -0.50 -9.85 -12.47
CA TYR A 300 0.10 -11.18 -12.34
C TYR A 300 -0.90 -12.33 -12.57
N GLY A 301 -2.20 -12.10 -12.39
CA GLY A 301 -3.21 -13.16 -12.36
C GLY A 301 -3.21 -13.95 -11.04
N LEU A 302 -4.00 -14.99 -10.97
CA LEU A 302 -4.10 -15.92 -9.82
C LEU A 302 -3.71 -17.35 -10.21
N VAL A 303 -2.73 -17.49 -11.09
CA VAL A 303 -2.31 -18.81 -11.58
C VAL A 303 -1.68 -19.61 -10.45
N GLY A 304 -2.12 -20.86 -10.27
CA GLY A 304 -1.60 -21.74 -9.24
C GLY A 304 -1.98 -21.38 -7.80
N ILE A 305 -3.03 -20.60 -7.57
CA ILE A 305 -3.43 -20.17 -6.22
C ILE A 305 -3.80 -21.33 -5.29
N THR A 306 -4.21 -22.46 -5.84
CA THR A 306 -4.54 -23.69 -5.11
C THR A 306 -3.33 -24.57 -4.83
N GLU A 307 -2.21 -24.30 -5.51
CA GLU A 307 -0.97 -25.05 -5.37
C GLU A 307 -0.27 -24.77 -4.03
N PRO A 308 0.56 -25.69 -3.55
CA PRO A 308 1.32 -25.49 -2.32
C PRO A 308 2.35 -24.36 -2.48
N VAL A 309 2.61 -23.63 -1.40
CA VAL A 309 3.59 -22.52 -1.33
C VAL A 309 4.99 -22.98 -1.78
N GLY A 310 5.32 -24.25 -1.61
CA GLY A 310 6.55 -24.85 -2.13
C GLY A 310 6.74 -24.63 -3.64
N CYS A 311 5.65 -24.58 -4.44
CA CYS A 311 5.74 -24.28 -5.88
C CYS A 311 6.32 -22.91 -6.19
N MET A 312 6.24 -21.97 -5.25
CA MET A 312 6.90 -20.66 -5.33
C MET A 312 8.39 -20.70 -4.91
N GLY A 313 8.92 -21.85 -4.50
CA GLY A 313 10.29 -21.99 -4.00
C GLY A 313 10.51 -21.45 -2.60
N ILE A 314 9.46 -21.06 -1.91
CA ILE A 314 9.54 -20.67 -0.51
C ILE A 314 9.68 -21.98 0.30
N GLN A 315 10.80 -22.13 1.00
CA GLN A 315 11.05 -23.26 1.89
C GLN A 315 10.17 -23.14 3.16
N SER A 316 8.86 -23.32 2.99
CA SER A 316 7.99 -23.54 4.13
C SER A 316 7.90 -25.05 4.30
N GLY A 317 8.29 -25.58 5.45
CA GLY A 317 8.12 -27.01 5.77
C GLY A 317 6.65 -27.45 5.86
N MET A 318 5.71 -26.64 5.38
CA MET A 318 4.28 -26.88 5.39
C MET A 318 3.74 -26.89 3.96
N GLU A 319 2.98 -27.91 3.61
CA GLU A 319 2.23 -28.01 2.34
C GLU A 319 0.96 -27.13 2.36
N ILE A 320 1.13 -25.84 2.67
CA ILE A 320 0.02 -24.89 2.75
C ILE A 320 -0.27 -24.38 1.33
N PRO A 321 -1.53 -24.37 0.87
CA PRO A 321 -1.87 -23.78 -0.42
C PRO A 321 -1.66 -22.25 -0.41
N ILE A 322 -1.29 -21.70 -1.57
CA ILE A 322 -0.97 -20.28 -1.74
C ILE A 322 -2.11 -19.37 -1.25
N TRP A 323 -3.37 -19.72 -1.54
CA TRP A 323 -4.51 -18.91 -1.09
C TRP A 323 -4.60 -18.81 0.45
N LEU A 324 -4.30 -19.90 1.16
CA LEU A 324 -4.33 -19.88 2.62
C LEU A 324 -3.18 -19.04 3.18
N TRP A 325 -2.00 -19.12 2.57
CA TRP A 325 -0.87 -18.26 2.91
C TRP A 325 -1.18 -16.77 2.71
N LEU A 326 -1.87 -16.41 1.60
CA LEU A 326 -2.36 -15.04 1.36
C LEU A 326 -3.35 -14.60 2.44
N VAL A 327 -4.33 -15.44 2.76
CA VAL A 327 -5.31 -15.16 3.82
C VAL A 327 -4.60 -14.91 5.16
N PHE A 328 -3.61 -15.74 5.51
CA PHE A 328 -2.80 -15.55 6.72
C PHE A 328 -2.13 -14.17 6.75
N GLY A 329 -1.51 -13.75 5.66
CA GLY A 329 -0.87 -12.44 5.57
C GLY A 329 -1.85 -11.29 5.75
N TYR A 330 -3.04 -11.37 5.15
CA TYR A 330 -4.08 -10.35 5.34
C TYR A 330 -4.69 -10.36 6.75
N VAL A 331 -4.85 -11.54 7.35
CA VAL A 331 -5.33 -11.67 8.75
C VAL A 331 -4.34 -11.03 9.71
N ILE A 332 -3.02 -11.24 9.53
CA ILE A 332 -1.99 -10.59 10.36
C ILE A 332 -2.11 -9.07 10.24
N ARG A 333 -2.25 -8.52 9.03
CA ARG A 333 -2.44 -7.08 8.82
C ARG A 333 -3.71 -6.55 9.49
N LEU A 334 -4.81 -7.30 9.42
CA LEU A 334 -6.05 -6.95 10.11
C LEU A 334 -5.87 -6.96 11.64
N ILE A 335 -5.17 -7.95 12.19
CA ILE A 335 -4.86 -8.02 13.63
C ILE A 335 -4.04 -6.82 14.07
N ILE A 336 -3.03 -6.40 13.29
CA ILE A 336 -2.23 -5.21 13.57
C ILE A 336 -3.12 -3.96 13.60
N MET A 337 -4.02 -3.79 12.62
CA MET A 337 -4.95 -2.67 12.57
C MET A 337 -5.94 -2.70 13.77
N LEU A 338 -6.42 -3.87 14.17
CA LEU A 338 -7.28 -4.03 15.34
C LEU A 338 -6.54 -3.72 16.65
N ALA A 339 -5.31 -4.19 16.82
CA ALA A 339 -4.48 -3.90 17.99
C ALA A 339 -4.19 -2.39 18.11
N TYR A 340 -3.78 -1.76 17.00
CA TYR A 340 -3.57 -0.32 16.94
C TYR A 340 -4.84 0.46 17.28
N SER A 341 -5.98 0.09 16.72
CA SER A 341 -7.25 0.77 16.98
C SER A 341 -7.73 0.57 18.44
N GLY A 342 -7.51 -0.61 19.02
CA GLY A 342 -7.78 -0.85 20.45
C GLY A 342 -6.96 0.08 21.34
N PHE A 343 -5.67 0.20 21.06
CA PHE A 343 -4.78 1.14 21.77
C PHE A 343 -5.22 2.61 21.55
N PHE A 344 -5.58 2.96 20.32
CA PHE A 344 -6.12 4.28 19.99
C PHE A 344 -7.37 4.62 20.82
N LEU A 345 -8.35 3.73 20.84
CA LEU A 345 -9.61 3.94 21.57
C LEU A 345 -9.37 4.05 23.09
N PHE A 346 -8.43 3.29 23.62
CA PHE A 346 -8.04 3.38 25.03
C PHE A 346 -7.47 4.77 25.37
N ILE A 347 -6.55 5.28 24.55
CA ILE A 347 -5.96 6.61 24.71
C ILE A 347 -7.02 7.70 24.54
N SER A 348 -7.84 7.62 23.49
CA SER A 348 -8.91 8.58 23.19
C SER A 348 -9.91 8.72 24.33
N ASN A 349 -10.23 7.63 25.01
CA ASN A 349 -11.13 7.67 26.18
C ASN A 349 -10.50 8.37 27.40
N LYS A 350 -9.16 8.32 27.54
CA LYS A 350 -8.44 9.00 28.64
C LYS A 350 -8.22 10.49 28.37
N ILE A 351 -7.79 10.85 27.15
CA ILE A 351 -7.39 12.22 26.79
C ILE A 351 -8.58 13.15 26.65
N LYS A 352 -9.76 12.67 26.23
CA LYS A 352 -11.02 13.43 26.09
C LYS A 352 -11.00 14.56 25.05
N SER A 353 -9.89 14.82 24.37
CA SER A 353 -9.73 15.83 23.32
C SER A 353 -9.32 15.17 22.02
N ALA A 354 -10.02 15.47 20.91
CA ALA A 354 -9.73 14.91 19.58
C ALA A 354 -8.35 15.35 19.11
N PHE A 355 -8.04 16.64 19.25
CA PHE A 355 -6.78 17.19 18.77
C PHE A 355 -5.56 16.55 19.45
N VAL A 356 -5.58 16.46 20.78
CA VAL A 356 -4.48 15.87 21.56
C VAL A 356 -4.33 14.38 21.23
N THR A 357 -5.45 13.67 21.07
CA THR A 357 -5.42 12.25 20.69
C THR A 357 -4.80 12.05 19.31
N LEU A 358 -5.18 12.89 18.33
CA LEU A 358 -4.59 12.87 16.97
C LEU A 358 -3.07 13.11 17.03
N THR A 359 -2.64 14.13 17.76
CA THR A 359 -1.21 14.48 17.87
C THR A 359 -0.40 13.33 18.47
N VAL A 360 -0.85 12.77 19.58
CA VAL A 360 -0.17 11.63 20.25
C VAL A 360 -0.07 10.43 19.32
N MET A 361 -1.16 10.09 18.64
CA MET A 361 -1.19 8.91 17.77
C MET A 361 -0.42 9.13 16.46
N SER A 362 -0.35 10.36 15.96
CA SER A 362 0.53 10.69 14.81
C SER A 362 2.00 10.51 15.18
N ILE A 363 2.42 10.86 16.39
CA ILE A 363 3.77 10.59 16.88
C ILE A 363 4.04 9.08 16.94
N VAL A 364 3.09 8.28 17.42
CA VAL A 364 3.21 6.82 17.44
C VAL A 364 3.38 6.25 16.03
N ILE A 365 2.63 6.75 15.04
CA ILE A 365 2.78 6.32 13.64
C ILE A 365 4.18 6.68 13.10
N ILE A 366 4.68 7.89 13.40
CA ILE A 366 6.01 8.31 12.99
C ILE A 366 7.07 7.37 13.58
N ILE A 367 6.96 7.01 14.86
CA ILE A 367 7.88 6.05 15.49
C ILE A 367 7.82 4.69 14.78
N ILE A 368 6.61 4.18 14.49
CA ILE A 368 6.42 2.93 13.75
C ILE A 368 7.08 3.02 12.37
N PHE A 369 6.96 4.16 11.68
CA PHE A 369 7.57 4.37 10.36
C PHE A 369 9.10 4.27 10.39
N PHE A 370 9.75 4.76 11.45
CA PHE A 370 11.21 4.66 11.57
C PHE A 370 11.69 3.27 12.01
N VAL A 371 10.80 2.42 12.52
CA VAL A 371 11.14 1.05 12.96
C VAL A 371 10.95 0.03 11.83
N ILE A 372 10.02 0.29 10.90
CA ILE A 372 9.74 -0.56 9.72
C ILE A 372 10.62 -0.11 8.54
#